data_60552ef187a1eab97dfbc34bdb35db0b
#
_entry.id   60552ef187a1eab97dfbc34bdb35db0b
#
_cell.length_a   1.000
_cell.length_b   1.000
_cell.length_c   1.000
_cell.angle_alpha   90.00
_cell.angle_beta   90.00
_cell.angle_gamma   90.00
#
_symmetry.space_group_name_H-M   'P 1'
#
loop_
_entity.id
_entity.type
_entity.pdbx_description
1 polymer ?
#
loop_
_entity_poly.entity_id
_entity_poly.type
_entity_poly.pdbx_seq_one_letter_code
_entity_poly.pdbx_strand_id
1 'polypeptide(L)'
;MQEKEFTAYMGELTDAAKAYLNGRVFPEMNAIARRGRRARVAHYLLLAIAAVLALVMPVLLLLPYALSQPIIHLVCSGLCIAVVALVFADVLLRLPAHAAVCAERERLLRTLLHAYFLGAEEFAGLDAEQKLLRLCGRAERLLA
;
A
#
# COMPACT_ATOMS: atom_id res chain seq x y z
N MET A 1 -6.18 -11.25 -7.98
CA MET A 1 -6.53 -12.27 -6.97
C MET A 1 -7.80 -11.91 -6.20
N GLN A 2 -8.11 -10.63 -6.00
CA GLN A 2 -9.29 -10.11 -5.31
C GLN A 2 -10.61 -10.29 -6.09
N GLU A 3 -10.56 -10.21 -7.42
CA GLU A 3 -11.71 -10.36 -8.31
C GLU A 3 -12.36 -11.76 -8.20
N LYS A 4 -11.55 -12.79 -7.94
CA LYS A 4 -12.03 -14.18 -7.78
C LYS A 4 -12.89 -14.40 -6.53
N GLU A 5 -12.68 -13.59 -5.50
CA GLU A 5 -13.43 -13.67 -4.23
C GLU A 5 -14.91 -13.29 -4.42
N PHE A 6 -15.16 -12.33 -5.32
CA PHE A 6 -16.50 -11.81 -5.60
C PHE A 6 -17.16 -12.40 -6.84
N THR A 7 -16.44 -13.21 -7.63
CA THR A 7 -16.97 -13.78 -8.88
C THR A 7 -18.18 -14.69 -8.62
N ALA A 8 -18.21 -15.37 -7.48
CA ALA A 8 -19.33 -16.23 -7.10
C ALA A 8 -20.65 -15.44 -6.90
N TYR A 9 -20.57 -14.21 -6.44
CA TYR A 9 -21.74 -13.35 -6.18
C TYR A 9 -22.18 -12.54 -7.39
N MET A 10 -21.37 -12.49 -8.45
CA MET A 10 -21.69 -11.72 -9.65
C MET A 10 -22.81 -12.30 -10.47
N GLY A 11 -23.15 -13.59 -10.31
CA GLY A 11 -24.19 -14.26 -11.09
C GLY A 11 -25.56 -13.63 -10.94
N GLU A 12 -25.90 -13.15 -9.74
CA GLU A 12 -27.21 -12.63 -9.36
C GLU A 12 -27.36 -11.12 -9.56
N LEU A 13 -26.31 -10.42 -10.01
CA LEU A 13 -26.31 -8.97 -10.14
C LEU A 13 -26.91 -8.50 -11.47
N THR A 14 -27.47 -7.28 -11.43
CA THR A 14 -27.91 -6.58 -12.66
C THR A 14 -26.71 -6.24 -13.54
N ASP A 15 -26.91 -6.18 -14.85
CA ASP A 15 -25.81 -5.89 -15.81
C ASP A 15 -25.20 -4.50 -15.56
N ALA A 16 -25.98 -3.52 -15.11
CA ALA A 16 -25.50 -2.21 -14.72
C ALA A 16 -24.54 -2.30 -13.51
N ALA A 17 -24.87 -3.12 -12.49
CA ALA A 17 -24.00 -3.33 -11.34
C ALA A 17 -22.70 -4.03 -11.72
N LYS A 18 -22.76 -5.04 -12.60
CA LYS A 18 -21.58 -5.71 -13.14
C LYS A 18 -20.67 -4.75 -13.90
N ALA A 19 -21.25 -3.92 -14.76
CA ALA A 19 -20.50 -2.93 -15.53
C ALA A 19 -19.80 -1.91 -14.61
N TYR A 20 -20.46 -1.41 -13.58
CA TYR A 20 -19.86 -0.48 -12.62
C TYR A 20 -18.75 -1.12 -11.79
N LEU A 21 -18.97 -2.31 -11.25
CA LEU A 21 -17.97 -3.03 -10.46
C LEU A 21 -16.71 -3.35 -11.29
N ASN A 22 -16.89 -3.90 -12.48
CA ASN A 22 -15.76 -4.27 -13.35
C ASN A 22 -15.06 -3.07 -13.98
N GLY A 23 -15.82 -2.03 -14.35
CA GLY A 23 -15.26 -0.85 -15.03
C GLY A 23 -14.62 0.15 -14.07
N ARG A 24 -15.08 0.24 -12.82
CA ARG A 24 -14.66 1.29 -11.90
C ARG A 24 -14.09 0.75 -10.60
N VAL A 25 -14.86 -0.04 -9.85
CA VAL A 25 -14.50 -0.41 -8.47
C VAL A 25 -13.30 -1.35 -8.42
N PHE A 26 -13.31 -2.45 -9.15
CA PHE A 26 -12.22 -3.43 -9.11
C PHE A 26 -10.89 -2.90 -9.67
N PRO A 27 -10.84 -2.16 -10.78
CA PRO A 27 -9.59 -1.57 -11.26
C PRO A 27 -8.98 -0.61 -10.25
N GLU A 28 -9.79 0.28 -9.64
CA GLU A 28 -9.32 1.23 -8.64
C GLU A 28 -8.88 0.54 -7.34
N MET A 29 -9.63 -0.44 -6.85
CA MET A 29 -9.24 -1.23 -5.69
C MET A 29 -7.90 -1.94 -5.92
N ASN A 30 -7.70 -2.53 -7.11
CA ASN A 30 -6.43 -3.14 -7.49
C ASN A 30 -5.30 -2.09 -7.62
N ALA A 31 -5.60 -0.88 -8.06
CA ALA A 31 -4.63 0.21 -8.12
C ALA A 31 -4.20 0.67 -6.72
N ILE A 32 -5.16 0.85 -5.79
CA ILE A 32 -4.91 1.19 -4.39
C ILE A 32 -4.05 0.10 -3.72
N ALA A 33 -4.42 -1.17 -3.88
CA ALA A 33 -3.66 -2.30 -3.33
C ALA A 33 -2.22 -2.36 -3.87
N ARG A 34 -2.02 -2.10 -5.18
CA ARG A 34 -0.68 -2.03 -5.80
C ARG A 34 0.14 -0.86 -5.27
N ARG A 35 -0.46 0.33 -5.12
CA ARG A 35 0.21 1.52 -4.55
C ARG A 35 0.64 1.26 -3.10
N GLY A 36 -0.25 0.73 -2.26
CA GLY A 36 0.05 0.39 -0.88
C GLY A 36 1.15 -0.68 -0.75
N ARG A 37 1.14 -1.71 -1.62
CA ARG A 37 2.21 -2.72 -1.65
C ARG A 37 3.55 -2.11 -2.07
N ARG A 38 3.58 -1.25 -3.10
CA ARG A 38 4.80 -0.58 -3.56
C ARG A 38 5.39 0.30 -2.46
N ALA A 39 4.55 1.08 -1.76
CA ALA A 39 5.00 1.92 -0.65
C ALA A 39 5.61 1.09 0.49
N ARG A 40 4.99 -0.05 0.87
CA ARG A 40 5.55 -0.97 1.86
C ARG A 40 6.88 -1.57 1.44
N VAL A 41 6.96 -2.06 0.20
CA VAL A 41 8.20 -2.65 -0.33
C VAL A 41 9.31 -1.59 -0.36
N ALA A 42 9.03 -0.38 -0.82
CA ALA A 42 9.99 0.72 -0.85
C ALA A 42 10.49 1.07 0.57
N HIS A 43 9.58 1.17 1.56
CA HIS A 43 9.93 1.39 2.96
C HIS A 43 10.89 0.32 3.50
N TYR A 44 10.52 -0.96 3.38
CA TYR A 44 11.38 -2.05 3.87
C TYR A 44 12.72 -2.15 3.13
N LEU A 45 12.72 -1.83 1.83
CA LEU A 45 13.95 -1.84 1.04
C LEU A 45 14.89 -0.72 1.48
N LEU A 46 14.38 0.49 1.72
CA LEU A 46 15.17 1.61 2.26
C LEU A 46 15.75 1.27 3.64
N LEU A 47 14.94 0.69 4.53
CA LEU A 47 15.41 0.26 5.84
C LEU A 47 16.47 -0.85 5.75
N ALA A 48 16.27 -1.84 4.87
CA ALA A 48 17.24 -2.91 4.69
C ALA A 48 18.57 -2.36 4.17
N ILE A 49 18.57 -1.47 3.18
CA ILE A 49 19.79 -0.83 2.68
C ILE A 49 20.47 -0.02 3.79
N ALA A 50 19.71 0.80 4.54
CA ALA A 50 20.25 1.57 5.65
C ALA A 50 20.89 0.66 6.72
N ALA A 51 20.24 -0.47 7.06
CA ALA A 51 20.77 -1.44 8.02
C ALA A 51 22.06 -2.11 7.53
N VAL A 52 22.12 -2.51 6.26
CA VAL A 52 23.33 -3.08 5.68
C VAL A 52 24.48 -2.07 5.71
N LEU A 53 24.24 -0.82 5.32
CA LEU A 53 25.27 0.23 5.36
C LEU A 53 25.74 0.50 6.80
N ALA A 54 24.83 0.50 7.77
CA ALA A 54 25.17 0.67 9.19
C ALA A 54 26.02 -0.50 9.72
N LEU A 55 25.78 -1.75 9.26
CA LEU A 55 26.57 -2.91 9.65
C LEU A 55 27.99 -2.93 9.04
N VAL A 56 28.15 -2.34 7.87
CA VAL A 56 29.47 -2.25 7.22
C VAL A 56 30.41 -1.31 8.00
N MET A 57 29.89 -0.30 8.67
CA MET A 57 30.69 0.67 9.42
C MET A 57 31.62 0.04 10.50
N PRO A 58 31.09 -0.76 11.46
CA PRO A 58 31.96 -1.35 12.49
C PRO A 58 32.97 -2.32 11.88
N VAL A 59 32.62 -3.00 10.78
CA VAL A 59 33.57 -3.89 10.07
C VAL A 59 34.73 -3.11 9.47
N LEU A 60 34.47 -1.95 8.86
CA LEU A 60 35.53 -1.07 8.34
C LEU A 60 36.42 -0.52 9.44
N LEU A 61 35.89 -0.22 10.61
CA LEU A 61 36.64 0.26 11.76
C LEU A 61 37.53 -0.83 12.41
N LEU A 62 37.17 -2.11 12.25
CA LEU A 62 37.96 -3.25 12.73
C LEU A 62 39.06 -3.67 11.75
N LEU A 63 39.19 -3.05 10.58
CA LEU A 63 40.20 -3.33 9.55
C LEU A 63 41.34 -2.26 9.51
N PRO A 64 42.04 -1.99 10.63
CA PRO A 64 43.00 -0.88 10.70
C PRO A 64 44.25 -1.08 9.86
N TYR A 65 44.54 -2.31 9.39
CA TYR A 65 45.78 -2.67 8.74
C TYR A 65 45.77 -2.62 7.22
N ALA A 66 44.61 -2.47 6.60
CA ALA A 66 44.45 -2.57 5.14
C ALA A 66 44.38 -1.21 4.42
N LEU A 67 43.99 -0.16 5.11
CA LEU A 67 43.76 1.16 4.53
C LEU A 67 44.36 2.28 5.39
N SER A 68 44.83 3.36 4.76
CA SER A 68 45.30 4.54 5.49
C SER A 68 44.19 5.17 6.32
N GLN A 69 44.47 5.60 7.54
CA GLN A 69 43.52 6.19 8.49
C GLN A 69 42.60 7.28 7.87
N PRO A 70 43.08 8.27 7.10
CA PRO A 70 42.24 9.30 6.50
C PRO A 70 41.23 8.75 5.52
N ILE A 71 41.54 7.67 4.79
CA ILE A 71 40.59 7.04 3.85
C ILE A 71 39.46 6.36 4.60
N ILE A 72 39.74 5.65 5.69
CA ILE A 72 38.72 5.02 6.54
C ILE A 72 37.75 6.04 7.08
N HIS A 73 38.23 7.18 7.61
CA HIS A 73 37.36 8.25 8.13
C HIS A 73 36.47 8.86 7.02
N LEU A 74 37.01 9.07 5.82
CA LEU A 74 36.24 9.59 4.70
C LEU A 74 35.12 8.64 4.29
N VAL A 75 35.41 7.33 4.18
CA VAL A 75 34.44 6.30 3.82
C VAL A 75 33.36 6.17 4.91
N CYS A 76 33.75 6.13 6.18
CA CYS A 76 32.78 6.07 7.28
C CYS A 76 31.88 7.30 7.32
N SER A 77 32.43 8.50 7.11
CA SER A 77 31.62 9.73 7.03
C SER A 77 30.64 9.69 5.87
N GLY A 78 31.06 9.23 4.69
CA GLY A 78 30.19 9.05 3.53
C GLY A 78 29.05 8.07 3.79
N LEU A 79 29.35 6.93 4.44
CA LEU A 79 28.34 5.95 4.83
C LEU A 79 27.34 6.52 5.85
N CYS A 80 27.80 7.29 6.86
CA CYS A 80 26.93 7.98 7.81
C CYS A 80 25.94 8.89 7.08
N ILE A 81 26.45 9.73 6.19
CA ILE A 81 25.61 10.66 5.42
C ILE A 81 24.59 9.87 4.58
N ALA A 82 24.99 8.78 3.94
CA ALA A 82 24.11 7.96 3.13
C ALA A 82 22.98 7.33 3.98
N VAL A 83 23.28 6.79 5.15
CA VAL A 83 22.29 6.22 6.08
C VAL A 83 21.30 7.29 6.53
N VAL A 84 21.80 8.46 6.96
CA VAL A 84 20.95 9.59 7.37
C VAL A 84 20.05 10.05 6.21
N ALA A 85 20.58 10.17 4.99
CA ALA A 85 19.83 10.56 3.82
C ALA A 85 18.71 9.54 3.47
N LEU A 86 18.97 8.23 3.58
CA LEU A 86 17.97 7.19 3.34
C LEU A 86 16.84 7.23 4.37
N VAL A 87 17.17 7.36 5.66
CA VAL A 87 16.16 7.47 6.73
C VAL A 87 15.36 8.75 6.55
N PHE A 88 16.01 9.86 6.22
CA PHE A 88 15.33 11.14 5.98
C PHE A 88 14.41 11.08 4.75
N ALA A 89 14.82 10.40 3.68
CA ALA A 89 13.99 10.17 2.51
C ALA A 89 12.72 9.36 2.85
N ASP A 90 12.84 8.30 3.68
CA ASP A 90 11.68 7.52 4.13
C ASP A 90 10.68 8.36 4.94
N VAL A 91 11.19 9.22 5.84
CA VAL A 91 10.38 10.15 6.64
C VAL A 91 9.70 11.20 5.76
N LEU A 92 10.43 11.82 4.81
CA LEU A 92 9.89 12.82 3.89
C LEU A 92 8.80 12.23 2.98
N LEU A 93 9.04 11.06 2.43
CA LEU A 93 8.10 10.38 1.54
C LEU A 93 6.90 9.79 2.29
N ARG A 94 6.95 9.74 3.63
CA ARG A 94 5.89 9.19 4.49
C ARG A 94 5.39 7.83 4.02
N LEU A 95 6.30 7.00 3.52
CA LEU A 95 5.97 5.70 2.91
C LEU A 95 5.09 4.80 3.79
N PRO A 96 5.36 4.65 5.12
CA PRO A 96 4.52 3.84 5.98
C PRO A 96 3.11 4.43 6.14
N ALA A 97 2.98 5.76 6.22
CA ALA A 97 1.68 6.43 6.31
C ALA A 97 0.85 6.25 5.03
N HIS A 98 1.46 6.42 3.87
CA HIS A 98 0.80 6.14 2.58
C HIS A 98 0.37 4.68 2.45
N ALA A 99 1.21 3.74 2.88
CA ALA A 99 0.88 2.32 2.87
C ALA A 99 -0.31 2.01 3.80
N ALA A 100 -0.36 2.63 4.99
CA ALA A 100 -1.46 2.46 5.95
C ALA A 100 -2.78 3.02 5.40
N VAL A 101 -2.76 4.23 4.83
CA VAL A 101 -3.96 4.83 4.21
C VAL A 101 -4.49 3.98 3.06
N CYS A 102 -3.61 3.47 2.18
CA CYS A 102 -4.03 2.58 1.10
C CYS A 102 -4.63 1.27 1.64
N ALA A 103 -4.06 0.68 2.68
CA ALA A 103 -4.57 -0.54 3.30
C ALA A 103 -5.94 -0.33 3.95
N GLU A 104 -6.15 0.80 4.63
CA GLU A 104 -7.44 1.12 5.24
C GLU A 104 -8.52 1.39 4.18
N ARG A 105 -8.22 2.13 3.11
CA ARG A 105 -9.14 2.33 1.99
C ARG A 105 -9.53 0.99 1.34
N GLU A 106 -8.57 0.12 1.10
CA GLU A 106 -8.81 -1.22 0.56
C GLU A 106 -9.74 -2.03 1.48
N ARG A 107 -9.50 -2.00 2.79
CA ARG A 107 -10.32 -2.67 3.80
C ARG A 107 -11.75 -2.16 3.78
N LEU A 108 -11.95 -0.84 3.80
CA LEU A 108 -13.26 -0.21 3.78
C LEU A 108 -14.04 -0.55 2.51
N LEU A 109 -13.38 -0.53 1.34
CA LEU A 109 -14.00 -0.94 0.08
C LEU A 109 -14.42 -2.42 0.10
N ARG A 110 -13.60 -3.31 0.66
CA ARG A 110 -13.97 -4.72 0.83
C ARG A 110 -15.18 -4.89 1.74
N THR A 111 -15.19 -4.22 2.89
CA THR A 111 -16.32 -4.27 3.81
C THR A 111 -17.60 -3.76 3.14
N LEU A 112 -17.53 -2.67 2.39
CA LEU A 112 -18.66 -2.13 1.63
C LEU A 112 -19.18 -3.13 0.58
N LEU A 113 -18.28 -3.78 -0.16
CA LEU A 113 -18.65 -4.80 -1.14
C LEU A 113 -19.29 -6.03 -0.48
N HIS A 114 -18.74 -6.50 0.64
CA HIS A 114 -19.35 -7.59 1.39
C HIS A 114 -20.74 -7.23 1.89
N ALA A 115 -20.94 -6.03 2.46
CA ALA A 115 -22.26 -5.57 2.89
C ALA A 115 -23.26 -5.48 1.73
N TYR A 116 -22.80 -5.01 0.56
CA TYR A 116 -23.61 -4.96 -0.67
C TYR A 116 -24.03 -6.36 -1.15
N PHE A 117 -23.10 -7.31 -1.24
CA PHE A 117 -23.39 -8.66 -1.71
C PHE A 117 -24.26 -9.46 -0.74
N LEU A 118 -24.07 -9.28 0.55
CA LEU A 118 -24.88 -9.94 1.57
C LEU A 118 -26.22 -9.24 1.82
N GLY A 119 -26.44 -8.06 1.24
CA GLY A 119 -27.63 -7.26 1.51
C GLY A 119 -27.76 -6.84 2.97
N ALA A 120 -26.63 -6.73 3.67
CA ALA A 120 -26.56 -6.44 5.10
C ALA A 120 -26.47 -4.93 5.37
N GLU A 121 -26.73 -4.55 6.63
CA GLU A 121 -26.60 -3.18 7.11
C GLU A 121 -27.44 -2.18 6.30
N GLU A 122 -26.76 -1.21 5.70
CA GLU A 122 -27.38 -0.12 4.94
C GLU A 122 -28.03 -0.55 3.60
N PHE A 123 -27.82 -1.78 3.17
CA PHE A 123 -28.41 -2.35 1.94
C PHE A 123 -29.64 -3.22 2.22
N ALA A 124 -30.01 -3.43 3.48
CA ALA A 124 -31.17 -4.24 3.86
C ALA A 124 -32.46 -3.57 3.41
N GLY A 125 -33.36 -4.34 2.80
CA GLY A 125 -34.67 -3.88 2.39
C GLY A 125 -34.72 -2.91 1.21
N LEU A 126 -33.60 -2.65 0.53
CA LEU A 126 -33.54 -1.79 -0.65
C LEU A 126 -33.74 -2.59 -1.94
N ASP A 127 -34.35 -1.96 -2.95
CA ASP A 127 -34.41 -2.49 -4.31
C ASP A 127 -33.03 -2.50 -4.98
N ALA A 128 -32.88 -3.31 -6.04
CA ALA A 128 -31.60 -3.50 -6.74
C ALA A 128 -31.01 -2.17 -7.25
N GLU A 129 -31.83 -1.27 -7.76
CA GLU A 129 -31.41 0.04 -8.25
C GLU A 129 -30.97 0.96 -7.11
N GLN A 130 -31.70 0.99 -6.02
CA GLN A 130 -31.37 1.77 -4.82
C GLN A 130 -30.08 1.27 -4.16
N LYS A 131 -29.88 -0.06 -4.12
CA LYS A 131 -28.61 -0.67 -3.66
C LYS A 131 -27.44 -0.21 -4.49
N LEU A 132 -27.58 -0.21 -5.82
CA LEU A 132 -26.53 0.22 -6.73
C LEU A 132 -26.21 1.70 -6.55
N LEU A 133 -27.21 2.58 -6.50
CA LEU A 133 -27.00 4.01 -6.28
C LEU A 133 -26.29 4.29 -4.96
N ARG A 134 -26.65 3.59 -3.88
CA ARG A 134 -26.01 3.72 -2.59
C ARG A 134 -24.58 3.20 -2.62
N LEU A 135 -24.32 2.08 -3.29
CA LEU A 135 -22.98 1.55 -3.50
C LEU A 135 -22.11 2.56 -4.26
N CYS A 136 -22.60 3.11 -5.38
CA CYS A 136 -21.88 4.13 -6.16
C CYS A 136 -21.51 5.34 -5.29
N GLY A 137 -22.47 5.90 -4.56
CA GLY A 137 -22.22 7.07 -3.71
C GLY A 137 -21.21 6.81 -2.59
N ARG A 138 -21.19 5.62 -2.00
CA ARG A 138 -20.22 5.24 -0.97
C ARG A 138 -18.85 4.90 -1.56
N ALA A 139 -18.81 4.13 -2.64
CA ALA A 139 -17.57 3.75 -3.30
C ALA A 139 -16.80 4.99 -3.81
N GLU A 140 -17.47 5.93 -4.47
CA GLU A 140 -16.84 7.16 -4.96
C GLU A 140 -16.26 8.01 -3.83
N ARG A 141 -16.88 8.07 -2.65
CA ARG A 141 -16.31 8.75 -1.47
C ARG A 141 -15.03 8.09 -0.95
N LEU A 142 -14.91 6.77 -1.08
CA LEU A 142 -13.72 6.04 -0.65
C LEU A 142 -12.61 6.08 -1.72
N LEU A 143 -12.99 6.28 -2.98
CA LEU A 143 -12.06 6.37 -4.10
C LEU A 143 -11.49 7.79 -4.28
N ALA A 144 -12.22 8.82 -3.89
CA ALA A 144 -11.76 10.22 -3.86
C ALA A 144 -10.70 10.44 -2.78
#